data_d2346a5b87570a03f9f8c551c382db7b
#
_entry.id   d2346a5b87570a03f9f8c551c382db7b
#
_cell.length_a   1.000
_cell.length_b   1.000
_cell.length_c   1.000
_cell.angle_alpha   90.00
_cell.angle_beta   90.00
_cell.angle_gamma   90.00
#
_symmetry.space_group_name_H-M   'P 1'
#
loop_
_entity.id
_entity.type
_entity.pdbx_description
1 polymer ?
#
loop_
_entity_poly.entity_id
_entity_poly.type
_entity_poly.pdbx_seq_one_letter_code
_entity_poly.pdbx_strand_id
1 'polypeptide(L)'
;MKAYFDSIEKEVSEALREVFLDRHDTAVITIDMHDGHLSTDPDCPCPSPRGREIIEPLNHFMDEARALGLPVIHVRSTLRRDGADEKLFPSAWRMVFPVTVGEIPNIAEHALEGTRWNRMSIDVHDEDYMVTTKKRLSAFYPTDLELLLRNLGIRRVVLTGCMTDCCVINTAFDAANRDFRVVVPRDLTRGSEHLEEPALRMISLHLGLVVDSEALLGEWRSQKE
;
A
#
# COMPACT_ATOMS: atom_id res chain seq x y z
N MET A 1 -21.05 -9.68 4.50
CA MET A 1 -20.01 -8.64 4.59
C MET A 1 -20.35 -7.50 3.67
N LYS A 2 -20.05 -6.26 4.05
CA LYS A 2 -20.29 -5.06 3.24
C LYS A 2 -19.00 -4.51 2.64
N ALA A 3 -19.13 -3.78 1.54
CA ALA A 3 -18.07 -3.02 0.90
C ALA A 3 -18.59 -1.65 0.45
N TYR A 4 -17.69 -0.75 0.13
CA TYR A 4 -18.00 0.60 -0.35
C TYR A 4 -17.93 0.63 -1.88
N PHE A 5 -19.03 1.05 -2.51
CA PHE A 5 -19.15 1.25 -3.95
C PHE A 5 -19.47 2.73 -4.19
N ASP A 6 -18.50 3.48 -4.70
CA ASP A 6 -18.61 4.94 -4.84
C ASP A 6 -19.05 5.62 -3.53
N SER A 7 -18.39 5.26 -2.42
CA SER A 7 -18.65 5.69 -1.04
C SER A 7 -20.01 5.21 -0.45
N ILE A 8 -20.77 4.40 -1.17
CA ILE A 8 -22.03 3.82 -0.68
C ILE A 8 -21.76 2.42 -0.18
N GLU A 9 -22.04 2.17 1.09
CA GLU A 9 -21.93 0.85 1.69
C GLU A 9 -23.06 -0.08 1.19
N LYS A 10 -22.67 -1.23 0.64
CA LYS A 10 -23.60 -2.25 0.12
C LYS A 10 -23.13 -3.65 0.50
N GLU A 11 -24.07 -4.60 0.58
CA GLU A 11 -23.73 -6.01 0.74
C GLU A 11 -22.94 -6.54 -0.47
N VAL A 12 -21.85 -7.26 -0.17
CA VAL A 12 -21.04 -7.95 -1.20
C VAL A 12 -21.80 -9.21 -1.64
N SER A 13 -22.07 -9.34 -2.94
CA SER A 13 -22.70 -10.54 -3.49
C SER A 13 -21.79 -11.75 -3.37
N GLU A 14 -22.38 -12.96 -3.41
CA GLU A 14 -21.62 -14.21 -3.35
C GLU A 14 -20.57 -14.30 -4.47
N ALA A 15 -20.91 -13.91 -5.68
CA ALA A 15 -19.99 -13.88 -6.82
C ALA A 15 -18.79 -12.94 -6.59
N LEU A 16 -18.98 -11.78 -5.95
CA LEU A 16 -17.88 -10.88 -5.61
C LEU A 16 -17.05 -11.42 -4.45
N ARG A 17 -17.65 -12.10 -3.46
CA ARG A 17 -16.92 -12.76 -2.37
C ARG A 17 -15.97 -13.83 -2.94
N GLU A 18 -16.48 -14.72 -3.78
CA GLU A 18 -15.69 -15.76 -4.42
C GLU A 18 -14.50 -15.21 -5.22
N VAL A 19 -14.73 -14.12 -5.96
CA VAL A 19 -13.70 -13.53 -6.83
C VAL A 19 -12.66 -12.74 -6.05
N PHE A 20 -13.08 -11.98 -5.02
CA PHE A 20 -12.19 -10.98 -4.38
C PHE A 20 -11.74 -11.35 -2.97
N LEU A 21 -12.44 -12.22 -2.25
CA LEU A 21 -12.26 -12.37 -0.80
C LEU A 21 -11.77 -13.76 -0.35
N ASP A 22 -11.44 -14.66 -1.27
CA ASP A 22 -10.83 -15.94 -0.93
C ASP A 22 -9.42 -15.73 -0.39
N ARG A 23 -9.17 -16.18 0.86
CA ARG A 23 -7.89 -15.99 1.55
C ARG A 23 -6.74 -16.84 1.01
N HIS A 24 -7.03 -17.99 0.40
CA HIS A 24 -6.01 -19.00 0.07
C HIS A 24 -4.98 -18.58 -0.98
N ASP A 25 -5.32 -17.65 -1.86
CA ASP A 25 -4.41 -17.09 -2.85
C ASP A 25 -4.35 -15.56 -2.76
N THR A 26 -4.45 -15.04 -1.52
CA THR A 26 -4.41 -13.63 -1.18
C THR A 26 -3.10 -13.29 -0.48
N ALA A 27 -2.51 -12.14 -0.79
CA ALA A 27 -1.38 -11.55 -0.07
C ALA A 27 -1.74 -10.16 0.47
N VAL A 28 -1.25 -9.84 1.67
CA VAL A 28 -1.30 -8.48 2.22
C VAL A 28 -0.05 -7.73 1.77
N ILE A 29 -0.23 -6.55 1.18
CA ILE A 29 0.86 -5.71 0.69
C ILE A 29 0.83 -4.37 1.41
N THR A 30 1.89 -4.04 2.14
CA THR A 30 2.08 -2.71 2.72
C THR A 30 2.92 -1.85 1.80
N ILE A 31 2.54 -0.60 1.59
CA ILE A 31 3.18 0.29 0.64
C ILE A 31 3.72 1.52 1.38
N ASP A 32 5.04 1.72 1.27
CA ASP A 32 5.78 2.89 1.75
C ASP A 32 5.55 3.25 3.24
N MET A 33 5.38 2.25 4.10
CA MET A 33 5.23 2.40 5.55
C MET A 33 6.60 2.53 6.23
N HIS A 34 7.35 3.58 5.89
CA HIS A 34 8.72 3.79 6.35
C HIS A 34 8.96 5.19 6.95
N ASP A 35 10.05 5.35 7.69
CA ASP A 35 10.40 6.58 8.42
C ASP A 35 10.49 7.84 7.55
N GLY A 36 10.75 7.70 6.25
CA GLY A 36 10.73 8.81 5.29
C GLY A 36 9.35 9.46 5.11
N HIS A 37 8.27 8.79 5.53
CA HIS A 37 6.91 9.32 5.59
C HIS A 37 6.38 9.47 7.01
N LEU A 38 6.76 8.56 7.91
CA LEU A 38 6.04 8.36 9.17
C LEU A 38 6.82 8.82 10.41
N SER A 39 8.09 9.19 10.26
CA SER A 39 8.88 9.76 11.35
C SER A 39 8.24 11.04 11.89
N THR A 40 8.30 11.22 13.21
CA THR A 40 7.91 12.46 13.89
C THR A 40 9.05 13.49 13.93
N ASP A 41 10.21 13.12 13.42
CA ASP A 41 11.36 14.00 13.31
C ASP A 41 11.02 15.21 12.41
N PRO A 42 11.32 16.45 12.82
CA PRO A 42 11.06 17.63 12.00
C PRO A 42 11.80 17.63 10.66
N ASP A 43 12.89 16.85 10.55
CA ASP A 43 13.65 16.68 9.32
C ASP A 43 13.08 15.59 8.39
N CYS A 44 11.90 15.02 8.69
CA CYS A 44 11.28 14.00 7.85
C CYS A 44 11.10 14.51 6.42
N PRO A 45 11.65 13.79 5.41
CA PRO A 45 11.76 14.31 4.05
C PRO A 45 10.44 14.37 3.27
N CYS A 46 9.42 13.65 3.71
CA CYS A 46 8.10 13.69 3.09
C CYS A 46 7.01 13.29 4.11
N PRO A 47 6.77 14.13 5.13
CA PRO A 47 5.95 13.75 6.27
C PRO A 47 4.48 13.51 5.89
N SER A 48 3.95 12.39 6.35
CA SER A 48 2.54 12.01 6.26
C SER A 48 1.96 11.82 7.67
N PRO A 49 1.54 12.90 8.34
CA PRO A 49 1.03 12.81 9.71
C PRO A 49 -0.16 11.86 9.85
N ARG A 50 -1.08 11.86 8.86
CA ARG A 50 -2.23 10.96 8.82
C ARG A 50 -1.83 9.51 8.64
N GLY A 51 -0.72 9.23 7.93
CA GLY A 51 -0.19 7.88 7.77
C GLY A 51 0.23 7.21 9.09
N ARG A 52 0.55 7.99 10.13
CA ARG A 52 0.86 7.46 11.47
C ARG A 52 -0.35 6.85 12.16
N GLU A 53 -1.55 7.29 11.83
CA GLU A 53 -2.80 6.80 12.42
C GLU A 53 -3.04 5.33 12.14
N ILE A 54 -2.46 4.80 11.06
CA ILE A 54 -2.66 3.41 10.64
C ILE A 54 -1.54 2.46 11.09
N ILE A 55 -0.49 2.91 11.77
CA ILE A 55 0.64 2.05 12.17
C ILE A 55 0.13 0.88 13.05
N GLU A 56 -0.48 1.19 14.18
CA GLU A 56 -0.99 0.17 15.11
C GLU A 56 -2.13 -0.69 14.52
N PRO A 57 -3.17 -0.11 13.88
CA PRO A 57 -4.19 -0.92 13.21
C PRO A 57 -3.63 -1.85 12.13
N LEU A 58 -2.63 -1.39 11.39
CA LEU A 58 -1.99 -2.20 10.33
C LEU A 58 -1.15 -3.33 10.92
N ASN A 59 -0.39 -3.08 12.00
CA ASN A 59 0.36 -4.13 12.71
C ASN A 59 -0.60 -5.23 13.17
N HIS A 60 -1.70 -4.85 13.83
CA HIS A 60 -2.72 -5.82 14.25
C HIS A 60 -3.31 -6.61 13.07
N PHE A 61 -3.66 -5.94 11.98
CA PHE A 61 -4.20 -6.59 10.78
C PHE A 61 -3.22 -7.59 10.16
N MET A 62 -1.94 -7.23 10.10
CA MET A 62 -0.89 -8.11 9.59
C MET A 62 -0.70 -9.36 10.47
N ASP A 63 -0.75 -9.20 11.79
CA ASP A 63 -0.65 -10.33 12.72
C ASP A 63 -1.80 -11.33 12.54
N GLU A 64 -3.01 -10.82 12.39
CA GLU A 64 -4.18 -11.65 12.09
C GLU A 64 -4.06 -12.34 10.72
N ALA A 65 -3.57 -11.62 9.69
CA ALA A 65 -3.35 -12.20 8.37
C ALA A 65 -2.29 -13.32 8.41
N ARG A 66 -1.16 -13.12 9.12
CA ARG A 66 -0.13 -14.15 9.33
C ARG A 66 -0.70 -15.37 10.05
N ALA A 67 -1.49 -15.15 11.11
CA ALA A 67 -2.14 -16.24 11.85
C ALA A 67 -3.10 -17.07 10.97
N LEU A 68 -3.67 -16.46 9.93
CA LEU A 68 -4.51 -17.12 8.93
C LEU A 68 -3.71 -17.72 7.75
N GLY A 69 -2.37 -17.63 7.78
CA GLY A 69 -1.48 -18.18 6.77
C GLY A 69 -1.33 -17.33 5.50
N LEU A 70 -1.75 -16.06 5.52
CA LEU A 70 -1.56 -15.18 4.38
C LEU A 70 -0.14 -14.61 4.37
N PRO A 71 0.57 -14.59 3.22
CA PRO A 71 1.85 -13.90 3.12
C PRO A 71 1.69 -12.39 3.24
N VAL A 72 2.61 -11.77 4.00
CA VAL A 72 2.75 -10.33 4.14
C VAL A 72 3.97 -9.88 3.32
N ILE A 73 3.78 -8.86 2.49
CA ILE A 73 4.80 -8.32 1.59
C ILE A 73 4.93 -6.81 1.85
N HIS A 74 6.12 -6.39 2.26
CA HIS A 74 6.42 -4.99 2.48
C HIS A 74 7.10 -4.39 1.26
N VAL A 75 6.47 -3.40 0.64
CA VAL A 75 7.05 -2.66 -0.48
C VAL A 75 7.44 -1.27 -0.02
N ARG A 76 8.68 -0.89 -0.23
CA ARG A 76 9.14 0.47 0.08
C ARG A 76 9.94 1.08 -1.04
N SER A 77 9.81 2.39 -1.18
CA SER A 77 10.66 3.18 -2.05
C SER A 77 12.11 3.14 -1.57
N THR A 78 13.04 2.96 -2.51
CA THR A 78 14.48 3.00 -2.22
C THR A 78 15.23 3.54 -3.43
N LEU A 79 15.85 4.70 -3.29
CA LEU A 79 16.63 5.36 -4.35
C LEU A 79 18.12 5.24 -4.06
N ARG A 80 18.94 5.17 -5.11
CA ARG A 80 20.40 5.12 -4.98
C ARG A 80 20.97 6.43 -4.49
N ARG A 81 21.97 6.37 -3.62
CA ARG A 81 22.65 7.56 -3.08
C ARG A 81 23.34 8.40 -4.15
N ASP A 82 23.81 7.78 -5.23
CA ASP A 82 24.48 8.46 -6.33
C ASP A 82 23.50 9.21 -7.27
N GLY A 83 22.19 9.11 -7.00
CA GLY A 83 21.13 9.75 -7.77
C GLY A 83 20.91 9.15 -9.16
N ALA A 84 21.51 8.00 -9.49
CA ALA A 84 21.39 7.38 -10.82
C ALA A 84 19.95 7.08 -11.22
N ASP A 85 19.06 6.84 -10.25
CA ASP A 85 17.63 6.58 -10.50
C ASP A 85 16.85 7.82 -11.00
N GLU A 86 17.38 9.03 -10.80
CA GLU A 86 16.66 10.30 -11.07
C GLU A 86 17.53 11.34 -11.83
N LYS A 87 18.73 10.98 -12.26
CA LYS A 87 19.74 11.91 -12.80
C LYS A 87 19.28 12.69 -14.04
N LEU A 88 18.60 12.01 -14.96
CA LEU A 88 18.08 12.64 -16.20
C LEU A 88 16.56 12.85 -16.13
N PHE A 89 15.89 12.02 -15.38
CA PHE A 89 14.43 12.01 -15.27
C PHE A 89 14.02 11.94 -13.80
N PRO A 90 14.08 13.06 -13.08
CA PRO A 90 13.63 13.11 -11.69
C PRO A 90 12.14 12.74 -11.62
N SER A 91 11.74 12.13 -10.52
CA SER A 91 10.34 11.80 -10.29
C SER A 91 9.50 13.07 -10.31
N ALA A 92 8.44 13.09 -11.13
CA ALA A 92 7.60 14.28 -11.34
C ALA A 92 7.03 14.82 -10.02
N TRP A 93 6.66 13.96 -9.07
CA TRP A 93 6.14 14.37 -7.77
C TRP A 93 7.11 15.25 -6.97
N ARG A 94 8.42 15.00 -7.07
CA ARG A 94 9.44 15.83 -6.41
C ARG A 94 9.47 17.27 -6.94
N MET A 95 8.99 17.48 -8.16
CA MET A 95 8.92 18.79 -8.80
C MET A 95 7.59 19.48 -8.55
N VAL A 96 6.47 18.72 -8.64
CA VAL A 96 5.12 19.31 -8.58
C VAL A 96 4.56 19.38 -7.17
N PHE A 97 4.86 18.41 -6.31
CA PHE A 97 4.31 18.35 -4.96
C PHE A 97 4.68 19.57 -4.10
N PRO A 98 5.95 20.02 -4.07
CA PRO A 98 6.31 21.23 -3.33
C PRO A 98 5.62 22.51 -3.81
N VAL A 99 5.20 22.56 -5.06
CA VAL A 99 4.44 23.72 -5.59
C VAL A 99 3.09 23.85 -4.90
N THR A 100 2.48 22.70 -4.53
CA THR A 100 1.16 22.66 -3.89
C THR A 100 1.24 22.78 -2.36
N VAL A 101 2.18 22.04 -1.74
CA VAL A 101 2.24 21.92 -0.27
C VAL A 101 3.27 22.85 0.38
N GLY A 102 4.08 23.55 -0.41
CA GLY A 102 5.19 24.38 0.04
C GLY A 102 6.52 23.62 0.01
N GLU A 103 7.60 24.35 0.31
CA GLU A 103 8.96 23.79 0.34
C GLU A 103 9.10 22.69 1.38
N ILE A 104 9.71 21.58 0.97
CA ILE A 104 10.09 20.46 1.83
C ILE A 104 11.61 20.39 1.84
N PRO A 105 12.29 20.88 2.89
CA PRO A 105 13.75 21.09 2.89
C PRO A 105 14.57 19.84 2.55
N ASN A 106 14.14 18.68 3.06
CA ASN A 106 14.90 17.42 2.94
C ASN A 106 14.30 16.45 1.90
N ILE A 107 13.47 16.93 0.96
CA ILE A 107 12.76 16.07 0.00
C ILE A 107 13.72 15.17 -0.80
N ALA A 108 14.96 15.62 -1.02
CA ALA A 108 15.99 14.85 -1.72
C ALA A 108 16.46 13.61 -0.93
N GLU A 109 16.29 13.59 0.39
CA GLU A 109 16.67 12.46 1.25
C GLU A 109 15.57 11.37 1.31
N HIS A 110 14.37 11.68 0.80
CA HIS A 110 13.28 10.72 0.79
C HIS A 110 13.70 9.43 0.07
N ALA A 111 13.53 8.33 0.76
CA ALA A 111 13.80 6.98 0.25
C ALA A 111 15.27 6.68 -0.15
N LEU A 112 16.26 7.46 0.26
CA LEU A 112 17.66 7.13 -0.02
C LEU A 112 18.11 5.86 0.70
N GLU A 113 18.71 4.92 -0.03
CA GLU A 113 19.24 3.67 0.50
C GLU A 113 20.23 3.89 1.65
N GLY A 114 20.14 3.03 2.68
CA GLY A 114 21.04 3.05 3.83
C GLY A 114 20.91 4.29 4.72
N THR A 115 19.87 5.12 4.53
CA THR A 115 19.54 6.20 5.48
C THR A 115 18.53 5.71 6.52
N ARG A 116 18.38 6.47 7.62
CA ARG A 116 17.36 6.20 8.64
C ARG A 116 15.94 6.22 8.04
N TRP A 117 15.74 6.99 6.99
CA TRP A 117 14.46 7.19 6.33
C TRP A 117 13.93 5.94 5.60
N ASN A 118 14.80 4.94 5.34
CA ASN A 118 14.39 3.66 4.78
C ASN A 118 13.95 2.61 5.82
N ARG A 119 14.00 2.88 7.13
CA ARG A 119 13.49 1.93 8.12
C ARG A 119 11.99 1.82 8.02
N MET A 120 11.49 0.59 8.18
CA MET A 120 10.04 0.38 8.30
C MET A 120 9.56 0.95 9.63
N SER A 121 8.41 1.60 9.61
CA SER A 121 7.74 2.17 10.79
C SER A 121 6.64 1.24 11.33
N ILE A 122 6.49 0.06 10.74
CA ILE A 122 5.57 -1.01 11.10
C ILE A 122 6.36 -2.26 11.46
N ASP A 123 5.70 -3.23 12.08
CA ASP A 123 6.30 -4.50 12.47
C ASP A 123 6.59 -5.37 11.24
N VAL A 124 7.84 -5.83 11.13
CA VAL A 124 8.31 -6.75 10.08
C VAL A 124 8.79 -8.01 10.74
N HIS A 125 8.25 -9.16 10.33
CA HIS A 125 8.62 -10.48 10.82
C HIS A 125 9.60 -11.17 9.87
N ASP A 126 10.35 -12.15 10.36
CA ASP A 126 11.36 -12.88 9.57
C ASP A 126 10.75 -13.65 8.39
N GLU A 127 9.49 -14.05 8.49
CA GLU A 127 8.74 -14.72 7.43
C GLU A 127 8.17 -13.80 6.35
N ASP A 128 8.19 -12.48 6.57
CA ASP A 128 7.65 -11.50 5.63
C ASP A 128 8.57 -11.31 4.42
N TYR A 129 7.97 -11.02 3.29
CA TYR A 129 8.72 -10.66 2.09
C TYR A 129 8.98 -9.16 2.02
N MET A 130 10.18 -8.80 1.52
CA MET A 130 10.58 -7.40 1.34
C MET A 130 10.84 -7.09 -0.12
N VAL A 131 10.12 -6.12 -0.69
CA VAL A 131 10.38 -5.55 -2.01
C VAL A 131 10.97 -4.15 -1.82
N THR A 132 12.27 -4.03 -1.97
CA THR A 132 13.05 -2.82 -1.68
C THR A 132 13.58 -2.13 -2.93
N THR A 133 13.01 -2.39 -4.07
CA THR A 133 13.49 -1.88 -5.37
C THR A 133 12.55 -0.86 -6.02
N LYS A 134 11.47 -0.48 -5.34
CA LYS A 134 10.49 0.48 -5.84
C LYS A 134 11.14 1.85 -6.08
N LYS A 135 11.05 2.35 -7.33
CA LYS A 135 11.67 3.61 -7.78
C LYS A 135 10.65 4.67 -8.17
N ARG A 136 9.39 4.30 -8.34
CA ARG A 136 8.29 5.16 -8.78
C ARG A 136 7.05 4.88 -7.93
N LEU A 137 5.91 5.44 -8.29
CA LEU A 137 4.68 5.40 -7.48
C LEU A 137 4.13 3.98 -7.35
N SER A 138 4.04 3.24 -8.46
CA SER A 138 3.54 1.86 -8.42
C SER A 138 4.54 0.91 -7.76
N ALA A 139 4.03 -0.01 -6.93
CA ALA A 139 4.80 -1.10 -6.35
C ALA A 139 5.25 -2.15 -7.39
N PHE A 140 4.62 -2.17 -8.57
CA PHE A 140 4.99 -3.06 -9.67
C PHE A 140 6.10 -2.52 -10.56
N TYR A 141 6.36 -1.20 -10.56
CA TYR A 141 7.31 -0.59 -11.50
C TYR A 141 8.53 0.03 -10.82
N PRO A 142 9.71 -0.28 -11.26
CA PRO A 142 10.25 -1.54 -11.78
C PRO A 142 10.74 -2.39 -10.59
N THR A 143 9.94 -3.34 -10.17
CA THR A 143 10.22 -4.22 -9.03
C THR A 143 10.07 -5.68 -9.41
N ASP A 144 10.43 -6.57 -8.49
CA ASP A 144 10.20 -8.00 -8.58
C ASP A 144 8.86 -8.45 -7.94
N LEU A 145 8.00 -7.51 -7.55
CA LEU A 145 6.73 -7.82 -6.87
C LEU A 145 5.85 -8.78 -7.70
N GLU A 146 5.68 -8.54 -9.01
CA GLU A 146 4.85 -9.43 -9.84
C GLU A 146 5.43 -10.83 -9.91
N LEU A 147 6.76 -10.95 -10.08
CA LEU A 147 7.43 -12.25 -10.08
C LEU A 147 7.19 -13.00 -8.77
N LEU A 148 7.33 -12.31 -7.64
CA LEU A 148 7.08 -12.86 -6.31
C LEU A 148 5.63 -13.36 -6.18
N LEU A 149 4.65 -12.49 -6.47
CA LEU A 149 3.23 -12.83 -6.38
C LEU A 149 2.86 -14.04 -7.25
N ARG A 150 3.34 -14.09 -8.51
CA ARG A 150 3.08 -15.21 -9.42
C ARG A 150 3.68 -16.52 -8.89
N ASN A 151 4.89 -16.49 -8.35
CA ASN A 151 5.53 -17.68 -7.79
C ASN A 151 4.90 -18.17 -6.49
N LEU A 152 4.31 -17.28 -5.71
CA LEU A 152 3.51 -17.63 -4.54
C LEU A 152 2.09 -18.10 -4.89
N GLY A 153 1.70 -18.09 -6.16
CA GLY A 153 0.37 -18.48 -6.60
C GLY A 153 -0.72 -17.45 -6.24
N ILE A 154 -0.33 -16.20 -5.92
CA ILE A 154 -1.24 -15.14 -5.51
C ILE A 154 -2.06 -14.63 -6.70
N ARG A 155 -3.35 -14.50 -6.50
CA ARG A 155 -4.31 -13.91 -7.46
C ARG A 155 -5.01 -12.68 -6.90
N ARG A 156 -4.99 -12.51 -5.57
CA ARG A 156 -5.65 -11.40 -4.86
C ARG A 156 -4.63 -10.63 -4.04
N VAL A 157 -4.74 -9.31 -4.06
CA VAL A 157 -3.84 -8.44 -3.30
C VAL A 157 -4.66 -7.48 -2.43
N VAL A 158 -4.32 -7.45 -1.13
CA VAL A 158 -4.85 -6.47 -0.20
C VAL A 158 -3.83 -5.36 -0.08
N LEU A 159 -4.15 -4.17 -0.59
CA LEU A 159 -3.24 -3.04 -0.63
C LEU A 159 -3.50 -2.12 0.56
N THR A 160 -2.46 -1.82 1.31
CA THR A 160 -2.48 -0.97 2.50
C THR A 160 -1.34 0.04 2.48
N GLY A 161 -1.32 0.99 3.41
CA GLY A 161 -0.20 1.91 3.59
C GLY A 161 -0.41 3.30 3.02
N CYS A 162 0.66 3.92 2.55
CA CYS A 162 0.72 5.33 2.17
C CYS A 162 1.27 5.54 0.75
N MET A 163 0.78 6.54 0.02
CA MET A 163 -0.42 7.35 0.27
C MET A 163 -1.55 6.86 -0.63
N THR A 164 -2.78 6.83 -0.11
CA THR A 164 -3.96 6.34 -0.83
C THR A 164 -4.08 6.94 -2.23
N ASP A 165 -3.96 8.26 -2.33
CA ASP A 165 -4.08 9.06 -3.54
C ASP A 165 -2.82 9.07 -4.43
N CYS A 166 -1.81 8.30 -4.07
CA CYS A 166 -0.52 8.25 -4.76
C CYS A 166 -0.06 6.81 -5.00
N CYS A 167 0.79 6.26 -4.12
CA CYS A 167 1.39 4.94 -4.32
C CYS A 167 0.36 3.80 -4.28
N VAL A 168 -0.64 3.87 -3.39
CA VAL A 168 -1.67 2.82 -3.24
C VAL A 168 -2.55 2.76 -4.49
N ILE A 169 -3.14 3.88 -4.92
CA ILE A 169 -4.00 3.89 -6.12
C ILE A 169 -3.22 3.52 -7.39
N ASN A 170 -1.96 3.98 -7.53
CA ASN A 170 -1.12 3.63 -8.67
C ASN A 170 -0.84 2.12 -8.71
N THR A 171 -0.57 1.53 -7.54
CA THR A 171 -0.39 0.08 -7.40
C THR A 171 -1.71 -0.67 -7.70
N ALA A 172 -2.86 -0.13 -7.28
CA ALA A 172 -4.17 -0.73 -7.56
C ALA A 172 -4.47 -0.77 -9.07
N PHE A 173 -4.18 0.30 -9.82
CA PHE A 173 -4.28 0.31 -11.29
C PHE A 173 -3.38 -0.75 -11.93
N ASP A 174 -2.12 -0.80 -11.50
CA ASP A 174 -1.15 -1.75 -12.05
C ASP A 174 -1.50 -3.19 -11.69
N ALA A 175 -2.00 -3.46 -10.48
CA ALA A 175 -2.47 -4.77 -10.07
C ALA A 175 -3.66 -5.23 -10.93
N ALA A 176 -4.68 -4.37 -11.08
CA ALA A 176 -5.87 -4.67 -11.88
C ALA A 176 -5.52 -4.91 -13.36
N ASN A 177 -4.61 -4.12 -13.94
CA ASN A 177 -4.12 -4.30 -15.31
C ASN A 177 -3.31 -5.59 -15.51
N ARG A 178 -2.86 -6.23 -14.43
CA ARG A 178 -2.14 -7.52 -14.41
C ARG A 178 -3.03 -8.68 -13.97
N ASP A 179 -4.36 -8.47 -13.97
CA ASP A 179 -5.37 -9.46 -13.57
C ASP A 179 -5.34 -9.89 -12.09
N PHE A 180 -4.66 -9.15 -11.21
CA PHE A 180 -4.84 -9.34 -9.78
C PHE A 180 -6.17 -8.73 -9.31
N ARG A 181 -6.85 -9.43 -8.40
CA ARG A 181 -8.04 -8.89 -7.73
C ARG A 181 -7.62 -8.00 -6.58
N VAL A 182 -8.06 -6.75 -6.61
CA VAL A 182 -7.64 -5.72 -5.66
C VAL A 182 -8.66 -5.58 -4.55
N VAL A 183 -8.20 -5.57 -3.31
CA VAL A 183 -8.98 -5.21 -2.13
C VAL A 183 -8.22 -4.13 -1.36
N VAL A 184 -8.91 -3.08 -0.94
CA VAL A 184 -8.30 -2.00 -0.15
C VAL A 184 -9.11 -1.78 1.13
N PRO A 185 -8.55 -2.13 2.29
CA PRO A 185 -9.13 -1.72 3.57
C PRO A 185 -8.97 -0.20 3.74
N ARG A 186 -10.09 0.53 3.75
CA ARG A 186 -10.09 1.99 3.78
C ARG A 186 -9.51 2.58 5.07
N ASP A 187 -9.60 1.84 6.14
CA ASP A 187 -9.07 2.17 7.46
C ASP A 187 -7.58 1.87 7.63
N LEU A 188 -6.97 1.11 6.69
CA LEU A 188 -5.54 0.77 6.66
C LEU A 188 -4.77 1.47 5.53
N THR A 189 -5.32 2.54 4.99
CA THR A 189 -4.62 3.42 4.06
C THR A 189 -4.90 4.88 4.39
N ARG A 190 -3.92 5.75 4.20
CA ARG A 190 -4.06 7.19 4.41
C ARG A 190 -3.37 7.95 3.30
N GLY A 191 -3.99 9.02 2.88
CA GLY A 191 -3.51 9.94 1.85
C GLY A 191 -3.72 11.41 2.23
N SER A 192 -3.68 12.25 1.23
CA SER A 192 -4.01 13.67 1.37
C SER A 192 -5.49 13.83 1.76
N GLU A 193 -5.79 14.74 2.68
CA GLU A 193 -7.14 14.90 3.25
C GLU A 193 -8.23 15.03 2.19
N HIS A 194 -7.95 15.76 1.11
CA HIS A 194 -8.93 16.03 0.05
C HIS A 194 -8.94 14.99 -1.08
N LEU A 195 -7.92 14.13 -1.19
CA LEU A 195 -7.77 13.20 -2.30
C LEU A 195 -7.93 11.73 -1.89
N GLU A 196 -7.88 11.41 -0.59
CA GLU A 196 -8.04 10.05 -0.08
C GLU A 196 -9.38 9.44 -0.50
N GLU A 197 -10.49 10.11 -0.18
CA GLU A 197 -11.83 9.62 -0.54
C GLU A 197 -12.05 9.55 -2.06
N PRO A 198 -11.69 10.56 -2.88
CA PRO A 198 -11.69 10.42 -4.34
C PRO A 198 -10.90 9.21 -4.86
N ALA A 199 -9.73 8.92 -4.29
CA ALA A 199 -8.92 7.76 -4.68
C ALA A 199 -9.63 6.43 -4.33
N LEU A 200 -10.19 6.31 -3.14
CA LEU A 200 -10.97 5.13 -2.72
C LEU A 200 -12.20 4.93 -3.61
N ARG A 201 -12.87 6.00 -4.01
CA ARG A 201 -14.00 5.95 -4.95
C ARG A 201 -13.57 5.42 -6.32
N MET A 202 -12.45 5.89 -6.86
CA MET A 202 -11.91 5.36 -8.13
C MET A 202 -11.56 3.87 -8.02
N ILE A 203 -10.95 3.45 -6.91
CA ILE A 203 -10.65 2.04 -6.66
C ILE A 203 -11.95 1.22 -6.66
N SER A 204 -12.95 1.64 -5.88
CA SER A 204 -14.21 0.91 -5.73
C SER A 204 -15.07 0.88 -7.01
N LEU A 205 -14.88 1.87 -7.89
CA LEU A 205 -15.65 1.97 -9.14
C LEU A 205 -15.03 1.14 -10.28
N HIS A 206 -13.68 1.01 -10.32
CA HIS A 206 -13.01 0.48 -11.50
C HIS A 206 -12.05 -0.69 -11.23
N LEU A 207 -11.49 -0.82 -10.01
CA LEU A 207 -10.32 -1.66 -9.79
C LEU A 207 -10.56 -2.84 -8.86
N GLY A 208 -11.45 -2.69 -7.86
CA GLY A 208 -11.63 -3.73 -6.87
C GLY A 208 -12.59 -3.36 -5.74
N LEU A 209 -12.47 -4.01 -4.61
CA LEU A 209 -13.31 -3.75 -3.44
C LEU A 209 -12.62 -2.80 -2.46
N VAL A 210 -13.37 -1.87 -1.94
CA VAL A 210 -13.00 -1.07 -0.76
C VAL A 210 -13.83 -1.54 0.42
N VAL A 211 -13.18 -1.92 1.52
CA VAL A 211 -13.80 -2.60 2.66
C VAL A 211 -13.30 -2.01 3.99
N ASP A 212 -13.89 -2.41 5.10
CA ASP A 212 -13.30 -2.22 6.42
C ASP A 212 -12.43 -3.44 6.79
N SER A 213 -11.28 -3.23 7.44
CA SER A 213 -10.32 -4.29 7.76
C SER A 213 -10.93 -5.39 8.64
N GLU A 214 -11.66 -5.03 9.68
CA GLU A 214 -12.31 -5.99 10.58
C GLU A 214 -13.38 -6.83 9.85
N ALA A 215 -14.11 -6.23 8.91
CA ALA A 215 -15.07 -6.97 8.10
C ALA A 215 -14.36 -8.00 7.20
N LEU A 216 -13.19 -7.64 6.65
CA LEU A 216 -12.35 -8.53 5.84
C LEU A 216 -11.78 -9.69 6.68
N LEU A 217 -11.23 -9.40 7.87
CA LEU A 217 -10.76 -10.43 8.79
C LEU A 217 -11.88 -11.38 9.23
N GLY A 218 -13.06 -10.85 9.51
CA GLY A 218 -14.25 -11.66 9.83
C GLY A 218 -14.65 -12.59 8.67
N GLU A 219 -14.56 -12.11 7.43
CA GLU A 219 -14.79 -12.92 6.23
C GLU A 219 -13.76 -14.07 6.12
N TRP A 220 -12.47 -13.78 6.28
CA TRP A 220 -11.40 -14.78 6.20
C TRP A 220 -11.47 -15.83 7.31
N ARG A 221 -11.78 -15.42 8.56
CA ARG A 221 -11.96 -16.36 9.69
C ARG A 221 -13.13 -17.31 9.48
N SER A 222 -14.12 -16.92 8.68
CA SER A 222 -15.31 -17.76 8.40
C SER A 222 -15.05 -18.83 7.32
N GLN A 223 -13.97 -18.69 6.55
CA GLN A 223 -13.61 -19.65 5.50
C GLN A 223 -12.95 -20.88 6.10
N LYS A 224 -13.37 -22.06 5.63
CA LYS A 224 -12.79 -23.34 6.07
C LYS A 224 -11.38 -23.50 5.47
N GLU A 225 -10.55 -24.29 6.18
CA GLU A 225 -9.25 -24.74 5.67
C GLU A 225 -9.40 -25.63 4.42
#